data_b2c679b918e75e14b2fa9466f3679cf3
#
_entry.id   b2c679b918e75e14b2fa9466f3679cf3
#
_cell.length_a   1.000
_cell.length_b   1.000
_cell.length_c   1.000
_cell.angle_alpha   90.00
_cell.angle_beta   90.00
_cell.angle_gamma   90.00
#
_symmetry.space_group_name_H-M   'P 1'
#
loop_
_entity.id
_entity.type
_entity.pdbx_description
1 polymer ?
#
loop_
_entity_poly.entity_id
_entity_poly.type
_entity_poly.pdbx_seq_one_letter_code
_entity_poly.pdbx_strand_id
1 'polypeptide(L)'
;MGFETIIDLERIARNNVKKMLPCDTSWDGMIEKEIIRIIELDMSKYFCIARRISEFLKEKDKSPRFFGNGSCSLVAYLLGITDINPYEYGLIFERYFNEKYNMQCLFGFYVDEDTLDELAEYLKKDFEFVEIEIGEREYILHIDKVEIPIITSAVTMKEVEDWMFDRFCYLGTTPYAEDYMHFIHYIAGYSYDEVEKIRRTICSFKKNEIDALEAQFIKRCPQWIACAERFALFDKIARGMRMSISKAYCVSAMKILENMNCDSNEMPFGGEHDDEK
;
A
#
# COMPACT_ATOMS: atom_id res chain seq x y z
N MET A 1 28.87 12.02 -3.61
CA MET A 1 27.70 12.90 -3.45
C MET A 1 27.11 12.62 -2.09
N GLY A 2 26.62 13.63 -1.34
CA GLY A 2 26.07 13.39 0.00
C GLY A 2 24.80 12.54 -0.09
N PHE A 3 24.65 11.64 0.88
CA PHE A 3 23.47 10.78 1.02
C PHE A 3 22.22 11.66 1.15
N GLU A 4 21.17 11.37 0.39
CA GLU A 4 19.91 12.09 0.46
C GLU A 4 19.26 11.86 1.84
N THR A 5 18.89 12.93 2.51
CA THR A 5 18.32 12.89 3.86
C THR A 5 16.80 12.96 3.80
N ILE A 6 16.12 12.61 4.91
CA ILE A 6 14.66 12.77 5.02
C ILE A 6 14.23 14.24 4.82
N ILE A 7 15.10 15.20 5.18
CA ILE A 7 14.85 16.63 4.95
C ILE A 7 14.84 16.95 3.45
N ASP A 8 15.72 16.32 2.68
CA ASP A 8 15.71 16.46 1.22
C ASP A 8 14.46 15.85 0.62
N LEU A 9 14.04 14.67 1.10
CA LEU A 9 12.81 14.01 0.67
C LEU A 9 11.58 14.87 0.96
N GLU A 10 11.48 15.46 2.16
CA GLU A 10 10.39 16.37 2.50
C GLU A 10 10.35 17.57 1.55
N ARG A 11 11.49 18.21 1.31
CA ARG A 11 11.60 19.35 0.39
C ARG A 11 11.15 18.98 -1.03
N ILE A 12 11.52 17.80 -1.52
CA ILE A 12 11.12 17.31 -2.84
C ILE A 12 9.63 17.04 -2.88
N ALA A 13 9.08 16.35 -1.86
CA ALA A 13 7.66 16.07 -1.77
C ALA A 13 6.84 17.36 -1.80
N ARG A 14 7.19 18.37 -0.98
CA ARG A 14 6.50 19.67 -0.96
C ARG A 14 6.58 20.41 -2.29
N ASN A 15 7.71 20.34 -3.00
CA ASN A 15 7.86 20.96 -4.33
C ASN A 15 6.97 20.30 -5.39
N ASN A 16 6.69 19.01 -5.24
CA ASN A 16 5.89 18.25 -6.19
C ASN A 16 4.37 18.37 -5.97
N VAL A 17 3.92 18.85 -4.81
CA VAL A 17 2.49 19.05 -4.49
C VAL A 17 1.77 19.81 -5.61
N LYS A 18 2.29 20.97 -6.01
CA LYS A 18 1.66 21.84 -7.03
C LYS A 18 1.57 21.21 -8.42
N LYS A 19 2.38 20.19 -8.69
CA LYS A 19 2.42 19.53 -10.00
C LYS A 19 1.55 18.28 -10.05
N MET A 20 1.37 17.63 -8.90
CA MET A 20 0.80 16.28 -8.82
C MET A 20 -0.56 16.23 -8.13
N LEU A 21 -0.93 17.29 -7.38
CA LEU A 21 -2.14 17.30 -6.56
C LEU A 21 -3.02 18.51 -6.86
N PRO A 22 -4.34 18.42 -6.61
CA PRO A 22 -5.26 19.54 -6.73
C PRO A 22 -4.88 20.72 -5.81
N CYS A 23 -5.06 21.96 -6.29
CA CYS A 23 -4.67 23.16 -5.56
C CYS A 23 -5.68 23.61 -4.49
N ASP A 24 -6.82 22.98 -4.40
CA ASP A 24 -7.94 23.32 -3.53
C ASP A 24 -7.83 22.74 -2.10
N THR A 25 -6.87 21.88 -1.88
CA THR A 25 -6.65 21.19 -0.60
C THR A 25 -5.28 21.58 -0.01
N SER A 26 -5.24 21.80 1.31
CA SER A 26 -3.97 21.97 2.02
C SER A 26 -3.34 20.61 2.34
N TRP A 27 -2.31 20.25 1.60
CA TRP A 27 -1.58 19.00 1.75
C TRP A 27 -0.46 19.04 2.79
N ASP A 28 -0.08 20.22 3.25
CA ASP A 28 1.07 20.42 4.13
C ASP A 28 0.98 19.63 5.44
N GLY A 29 -0.17 19.67 6.12
CA GLY A 29 -0.37 18.95 7.36
C GLY A 29 -0.34 17.41 7.20
N MET A 30 -0.75 16.91 6.03
CA MET A 30 -0.70 15.48 5.72
C MET A 30 0.73 15.03 5.45
N ILE A 31 1.50 15.81 4.69
CA ILE A 31 2.93 15.54 4.44
C ILE A 31 3.71 15.58 5.75
N GLU A 32 3.49 16.60 6.58
CA GLU A 32 4.15 16.72 7.88
C GLU A 32 3.88 15.52 8.78
N LYS A 33 2.61 15.11 8.87
CA LYS A 33 2.21 13.91 9.64
C LYS A 33 2.92 12.65 9.17
N GLU A 34 2.97 12.42 7.85
CA GLU A 34 3.65 11.25 7.29
C GLU A 34 5.17 11.32 7.52
N ILE A 35 5.81 12.47 7.30
CA ILE A 35 7.25 12.66 7.53
C ILE A 35 7.61 12.39 8.99
N ILE A 36 6.85 12.94 9.95
CA ILE A 36 7.07 12.68 11.37
C ILE A 36 7.00 11.17 11.65
N ARG A 37 5.97 10.51 11.12
CA ARG A 37 5.78 9.06 11.34
C ARG A 37 6.89 8.22 10.68
N ILE A 38 7.35 8.59 9.49
CA ILE A 38 8.47 7.94 8.79
C ILE A 38 9.75 8.03 9.65
N ILE A 39 10.00 9.19 10.28
CA ILE A 39 11.16 9.38 11.18
C ILE A 39 11.00 8.54 12.46
N GLU A 40 9.84 8.58 13.11
CA GLU A 40 9.55 7.82 14.34
C GLU A 40 9.73 6.31 14.15
N LEU A 41 9.44 5.81 12.96
CA LEU A 41 9.57 4.39 12.60
C LEU A 41 10.95 4.01 12.04
N ASP A 42 11.92 4.95 12.02
CA ASP A 42 13.26 4.77 11.41
C ASP A 42 13.23 4.31 9.95
N MET A 43 12.24 4.80 9.18
CA MET A 43 12.03 4.38 7.79
C MET A 43 12.65 5.30 6.75
N SER A 44 13.32 6.37 7.16
CA SER A 44 13.90 7.35 6.24
C SER A 44 14.78 6.72 5.18
N LYS A 45 15.57 5.72 5.55
CA LYS A 45 16.47 5.00 4.64
C LYS A 45 15.71 4.18 3.59
N TYR A 46 14.59 3.55 3.98
CA TYR A 46 13.73 2.82 3.04
C TYR A 46 13.19 3.75 1.93
N PHE A 47 12.74 4.95 2.30
CA PHE A 47 12.26 5.93 1.33
C PHE A 47 13.37 6.42 0.39
N CYS A 48 14.58 6.66 0.91
CA CYS A 48 15.73 7.03 0.08
C CYS A 48 16.07 5.94 -0.93
N ILE A 49 16.16 4.69 -0.49
CA ILE A 49 16.46 3.54 -1.35
C ILE A 49 15.35 3.33 -2.39
N ALA A 50 14.08 3.30 -1.95
CA ALA A 50 12.94 3.11 -2.83
C ALA A 50 12.88 4.19 -3.92
N ARG A 51 13.21 5.44 -3.57
CA ARG A 51 13.28 6.53 -4.52
C ARG A 51 14.41 6.31 -5.54
N ARG A 52 15.61 5.88 -5.11
CA ARG A 52 16.74 5.59 -6.01
C ARG A 52 16.41 4.47 -6.99
N ILE A 53 15.74 3.41 -6.52
CA ILE A 53 15.25 2.34 -7.41
C ILE A 53 14.25 2.89 -8.44
N SER A 54 13.30 3.71 -7.99
CA SER A 54 12.31 4.31 -8.90
C SER A 54 12.94 5.26 -9.92
N GLU A 55 13.97 6.01 -9.54
CA GLU A 55 14.75 6.87 -10.46
C GLU A 55 15.47 6.03 -11.52
N PHE A 56 16.14 4.96 -11.12
CA PHE A 56 16.78 4.03 -12.05
C PHE A 56 15.77 3.46 -13.06
N LEU A 57 14.60 2.99 -12.60
CA LEU A 57 13.57 2.45 -13.47
C LEU A 57 13.05 3.50 -14.47
N LYS A 58 12.89 4.76 -14.04
CA LYS A 58 12.48 5.87 -14.91
C LYS A 58 13.55 6.21 -15.96
N GLU A 59 14.83 6.18 -15.60
CA GLU A 59 15.94 6.39 -16.56
C GLU A 59 15.98 5.33 -17.65
N LYS A 60 15.41 4.15 -17.38
CA LYS A 60 15.25 3.05 -18.33
C LYS A 60 13.93 3.08 -19.12
N ASP A 61 13.19 4.20 -19.10
CA ASP A 61 11.86 4.33 -19.67
C ASP A 61 10.84 3.29 -19.14
N LYS A 62 11.09 2.80 -17.93
CA LYS A 62 10.17 1.91 -17.23
C LYS A 62 9.28 2.73 -16.31
N SER A 63 7.97 2.52 -16.37
CA SER A 63 7.05 3.09 -15.37
C SER A 63 7.42 2.60 -13.97
N PRO A 64 7.15 3.38 -12.89
CA PRO A 64 7.33 2.89 -11.54
C PRO A 64 6.60 1.57 -11.36
N ARG A 65 7.37 0.52 -11.11
CA ARG A 65 6.83 -0.83 -10.93
C ARG A 65 6.87 -1.22 -9.46
N PHE A 66 6.37 -0.30 -8.66
CA PHE A 66 6.29 -0.43 -7.21
C PHE A 66 5.11 -1.32 -6.83
N PHE A 67 5.33 -2.29 -5.96
CA PHE A 67 4.26 -3.02 -5.28
C PHE A 67 4.47 -3.00 -3.77
N GLY A 68 3.38 -3.15 -3.03
CA GLY A 68 3.42 -3.21 -1.58
C GLY A 68 2.49 -2.20 -0.91
N ASN A 69 2.41 -2.33 0.40
CA ASN A 69 1.50 -1.51 1.20
C ASN A 69 1.96 -0.05 1.37
N GLY A 70 3.20 0.26 1.02
CA GLY A 70 3.74 1.62 1.01
C GLY A 70 3.06 2.55 0.02
N SER A 71 2.29 2.02 -0.95
CA SER A 71 1.44 2.80 -1.86
C SER A 71 0.37 3.64 -1.13
N CYS A 72 0.12 3.39 0.15
CA CYS A 72 -0.76 4.22 0.97
C CYS A 72 -0.12 5.54 1.44
N SER A 73 1.16 5.79 1.16
CA SER A 73 1.87 7.01 1.56
C SER A 73 1.78 8.09 0.48
N LEU A 74 1.26 9.25 0.87
CA LEU A 74 1.28 10.46 0.04
C LEU A 74 2.71 10.92 -0.25
N VAL A 75 3.62 10.80 0.72
CA VAL A 75 5.03 11.11 0.55
C VAL A 75 5.66 10.20 -0.49
N ALA A 76 5.38 8.89 -0.49
CA ALA A 76 5.87 7.96 -1.51
C ALA A 76 5.38 8.34 -2.92
N TYR A 77 4.11 8.73 -3.06
CA TYR A 77 3.55 9.25 -4.31
C TYR A 77 4.25 10.53 -4.79
N LEU A 78 4.38 11.51 -3.90
CA LEU A 78 5.02 12.79 -4.23
C LEU A 78 6.52 12.66 -4.56
N LEU A 79 7.19 11.67 -4.00
CA LEU A 79 8.57 11.33 -4.34
C LEU A 79 8.70 10.53 -5.64
N GLY A 80 7.58 10.10 -6.21
CA GLY A 80 7.53 9.28 -7.41
C GLY A 80 8.08 7.87 -7.19
N ILE A 81 8.01 7.37 -5.96
CA ILE A 81 8.29 5.97 -5.62
C ILE A 81 7.17 5.09 -6.17
N THR A 82 5.93 5.53 -6.07
CA THR A 82 4.74 4.92 -6.66
C THR A 82 3.98 5.93 -7.51
N ASP A 83 3.20 5.46 -8.47
CA ASP A 83 2.27 6.23 -9.28
C ASP A 83 0.83 6.23 -8.71
N ILE A 84 0.63 5.62 -7.56
CA ILE A 84 -0.66 5.51 -6.90
C ILE A 84 -0.87 6.70 -5.98
N ASN A 85 -1.86 7.54 -6.30
CA ASN A 85 -2.33 8.57 -5.40
C ASN A 85 -3.21 7.94 -4.30
N PRO A 86 -2.77 7.88 -3.03
CA PRO A 86 -3.50 7.16 -1.99
C PRO A 86 -4.90 7.70 -1.72
N TYR A 87 -5.15 8.96 -2.00
CA TYR A 87 -6.47 9.60 -1.80
C TYR A 87 -7.49 9.17 -2.85
N GLU A 88 -7.08 8.98 -4.10
CA GLU A 88 -7.96 8.51 -5.17
C GLU A 88 -8.47 7.09 -4.91
N TYR A 89 -7.63 6.27 -4.30
CA TYR A 89 -7.97 4.89 -3.98
C TYR A 89 -8.50 4.69 -2.55
N GLY A 90 -8.58 5.75 -1.73
CA GLY A 90 -9.00 5.66 -0.33
C GLY A 90 -8.09 4.74 0.49
N LEU A 91 -6.78 4.86 0.33
CA LEU A 91 -5.81 4.11 1.10
C LEU A 91 -5.56 4.80 2.45
N ILE A 92 -5.22 4.03 3.47
CA ILE A 92 -5.07 4.52 4.84
C ILE A 92 -3.62 4.32 5.28
N PHE A 93 -2.90 5.43 5.43
CA PHE A 93 -1.48 5.46 5.83
C PHE A 93 -1.25 4.79 7.19
N GLU A 94 -2.06 5.11 8.20
CA GLU A 94 -1.92 4.61 9.57
C GLU A 94 -2.07 3.09 9.69
N ARG A 95 -2.70 2.46 8.71
CA ARG A 95 -2.84 1.00 8.69
C ARG A 95 -1.50 0.30 8.59
N TYR A 96 -0.57 0.85 7.86
CA TYR A 96 0.70 0.20 7.54
C TYR A 96 1.90 0.88 8.18
N PHE A 97 1.85 2.20 8.36
CA PHE A 97 2.92 2.96 9.01
C PHE A 97 2.71 3.05 10.51
N ASN A 98 3.00 1.95 11.22
CA ASN A 98 2.89 1.84 12.66
C ASN A 98 3.86 0.79 13.20
N GLU A 99 4.20 0.86 14.50
CA GLU A 99 5.21 0.04 15.18
C GLU A 99 4.98 -1.49 15.12
N LYS A 100 3.76 -1.91 14.81
CA LYS A 100 3.39 -3.34 14.80
C LYS A 100 3.38 -3.95 13.39
N TYR A 101 3.66 -3.15 12.37
CA TYR A 101 3.65 -3.64 11.00
C TYR A 101 5.03 -4.16 10.59
N ASN A 102 5.06 -5.25 9.81
CA ASN A 102 6.31 -5.73 9.23
C ASN A 102 6.74 -4.82 8.07
N MET A 103 7.86 -4.13 8.24
CA MET A 103 8.39 -3.15 7.29
C MET A 103 8.75 -3.75 5.93
N GLN A 104 9.16 -5.02 5.88
CA GLN A 104 9.51 -5.73 4.64
C GLN A 104 8.36 -5.82 3.64
N CYS A 105 7.10 -5.71 4.10
CA CYS A 105 5.92 -5.75 3.23
C CYS A 105 5.53 -4.37 2.67
N LEU A 106 6.26 -3.30 2.99
CA LEU A 106 5.89 -1.94 2.57
C LEU A 106 6.38 -1.60 1.17
N PHE A 107 7.62 -1.95 0.87
CA PHE A 107 8.29 -1.58 -0.38
C PHE A 107 8.76 -2.83 -1.12
N GLY A 108 8.34 -2.95 -2.37
CA GLY A 108 8.83 -3.95 -3.29
C GLY A 108 8.79 -3.40 -4.72
N PHE A 109 9.53 -4.02 -5.62
CA PHE A 109 9.61 -3.57 -7.00
C PHE A 109 9.55 -4.76 -7.96
N TYR A 110 8.87 -4.55 -9.08
CA TYR A 110 9.02 -5.40 -10.24
C TYR A 110 10.18 -4.87 -11.10
N VAL A 111 11.15 -5.73 -11.34
CA VAL A 111 12.33 -5.41 -12.16
C VAL A 111 12.54 -6.53 -13.17
N ASP A 112 12.82 -6.20 -14.42
CA ASP A 112 13.15 -7.22 -15.42
C ASP A 112 14.47 -7.89 -15.02
N GLU A 113 14.55 -9.21 -15.14
CA GLU A 113 15.67 -10.02 -14.66
C GLU A 113 17.02 -9.60 -15.29
N ASP A 114 17.00 -9.21 -16.55
CA ASP A 114 18.15 -8.72 -17.31
C ASP A 114 18.68 -7.35 -16.83
N THR A 115 17.91 -6.62 -16.03
CA THR A 115 18.30 -5.30 -15.50
C THR A 115 18.73 -5.33 -14.03
N LEU A 116 18.64 -6.48 -13.36
CA LEU A 116 18.98 -6.59 -11.92
C LEU A 116 20.42 -6.22 -11.61
N ASP A 117 21.38 -6.72 -12.41
CA ASP A 117 22.81 -6.42 -12.22
C ASP A 117 23.10 -4.93 -12.41
N GLU A 118 22.46 -4.30 -13.41
CA GLU A 118 22.59 -2.87 -13.65
C GLU A 118 22.02 -2.04 -12.52
N LEU A 119 20.88 -2.47 -11.92
CA LEU A 119 20.30 -1.84 -10.74
C LEU A 119 21.26 -1.92 -9.56
N ALA A 120 21.86 -3.08 -9.30
CA ALA A 120 22.82 -3.25 -8.22
C ALA A 120 24.04 -2.32 -8.40
N GLU A 121 24.60 -2.27 -9.61
CA GLU A 121 25.72 -1.37 -9.91
C GLU A 121 25.35 0.12 -9.83
N TYR A 122 24.11 0.47 -10.17
CA TYR A 122 23.61 1.83 -10.00
C TYR A 122 23.55 2.22 -8.52
N LEU A 123 23.05 1.33 -7.67
CA LEU A 123 22.89 1.59 -6.23
C LEU A 123 24.23 1.60 -5.49
N LYS A 124 25.24 0.84 -5.91
CA LYS A 124 26.61 0.87 -5.35
C LYS A 124 27.28 2.24 -5.43
N LYS A 125 26.75 3.16 -6.23
CA LYS A 125 27.26 4.55 -6.30
C LYS A 125 26.93 5.36 -5.05
N ASP A 126 25.85 4.99 -4.36
CA ASP A 126 25.31 5.75 -3.22
C ASP A 126 25.32 4.95 -1.91
N PHE A 127 25.41 3.60 -1.97
CA PHE A 127 25.35 2.71 -0.82
C PHE A 127 26.62 1.85 -0.71
N GLU A 128 27.07 1.61 0.52
CA GLU A 128 28.32 0.86 0.77
C GLU A 128 28.16 -0.64 0.51
N PHE A 129 27.01 -1.19 0.86
CA PHE A 129 26.69 -2.60 0.67
C PHE A 129 25.45 -2.76 -0.19
N VAL A 130 25.57 -3.49 -1.29
CA VAL A 130 24.46 -3.88 -2.18
C VAL A 130 24.68 -5.31 -2.64
N GLU A 131 23.75 -6.20 -2.30
CA GLU A 131 23.76 -7.61 -2.68
C GLU A 131 22.36 -8.06 -3.09
N ILE A 132 22.27 -8.99 -4.03
CA ILE A 132 21.03 -9.62 -4.47
C ILE A 132 21.04 -11.07 -3.98
N GLU A 133 20.10 -11.43 -3.13
CA GLU A 133 19.84 -12.79 -2.70
C GLU A 133 18.76 -13.41 -3.59
N ILE A 134 19.01 -14.61 -4.10
CA ILE A 134 18.08 -15.36 -4.95
C ILE A 134 17.20 -16.24 -4.08
N GLY A 135 15.92 -15.88 -3.94
CA GLY A 135 14.91 -16.71 -3.30
C GLY A 135 14.23 -17.68 -4.27
N GLU A 136 13.27 -18.47 -3.77
CA GLU A 136 12.55 -19.46 -4.62
C GLU A 136 11.61 -18.80 -5.66
N ARG A 137 11.05 -17.63 -5.35
CA ARG A 137 10.07 -16.90 -6.19
C ARG A 137 10.30 -15.42 -6.27
N GLU A 138 11.22 -14.89 -5.49
CA GLU A 138 11.54 -13.48 -5.41
C GLU A 138 13.02 -13.30 -5.16
N TYR A 139 13.53 -12.14 -5.52
CA TYR A 139 14.88 -11.71 -5.16
C TYR A 139 14.76 -10.76 -3.98
N ILE A 140 15.76 -10.77 -3.10
CA ILE A 140 15.85 -9.80 -2.02
C ILE A 140 17.08 -8.93 -2.28
N LEU A 141 16.84 -7.66 -2.43
CA LEU A 141 17.90 -6.66 -2.57
C LEU A 141 18.29 -6.17 -1.18
N HIS A 142 19.46 -6.60 -0.72
CA HIS A 142 20.05 -6.16 0.53
C HIS A 142 20.86 -4.88 0.28
N ILE A 143 20.49 -3.79 0.93
CA ILE A 143 21.17 -2.50 0.83
C ILE A 143 21.51 -2.04 2.25
N ASP A 144 22.77 -2.16 2.63
CA ASP A 144 23.26 -1.99 4.00
C ASP A 144 22.45 -2.86 5.00
N LYS A 145 21.48 -2.25 5.72
CA LYS A 145 20.60 -2.96 6.69
C LYS A 145 19.14 -3.03 6.26
N VAL A 146 18.86 -2.66 5.02
CA VAL A 146 17.51 -2.62 4.45
C VAL A 146 17.33 -3.74 3.46
N GLU A 147 16.21 -4.43 3.51
CA GLU A 147 15.81 -5.48 2.58
C GLU A 147 14.63 -5.00 1.74
N ILE A 148 14.77 -5.08 0.42
CA ILE A 148 13.73 -4.71 -0.53
C ILE A 148 13.39 -5.93 -1.40
N PRO A 149 12.16 -6.44 -1.35
CA PRO A 149 11.71 -7.50 -2.23
C PRO A 149 11.70 -7.05 -3.70
N ILE A 150 12.24 -7.89 -4.57
CA ILE A 150 12.21 -7.71 -6.02
C ILE A 150 11.50 -8.90 -6.65
N ILE A 151 10.52 -8.64 -7.48
CA ILE A 151 9.83 -9.64 -8.29
C ILE A 151 10.22 -9.45 -9.75
N THR A 152 10.55 -10.54 -10.42
CA THR A 152 10.95 -10.53 -11.85
C THR A 152 9.94 -11.21 -12.76
N SER A 153 8.89 -11.81 -12.19
CA SER A 153 7.92 -12.61 -12.95
C SER A 153 6.51 -11.99 -12.93
N ALA A 154 5.97 -11.73 -14.10
CA ALA A 154 4.59 -11.32 -14.30
C ALA A 154 3.58 -12.38 -13.79
N VAL A 155 3.96 -13.65 -13.78
CA VAL A 155 3.10 -14.75 -13.30
C VAL A 155 2.73 -14.54 -11.84
N THR A 156 3.66 -14.11 -11.00
CA THR A 156 3.39 -13.85 -9.58
C THR A 156 2.37 -12.72 -9.38
N MET A 157 2.40 -11.68 -10.22
CA MET A 157 1.41 -10.61 -10.19
C MET A 157 0.04 -11.11 -10.63
N LYS A 158 -0.02 -11.94 -11.65
CA LYS A 158 -1.27 -12.56 -12.14
C LYS A 158 -1.90 -13.46 -11.07
N GLU A 159 -1.12 -14.23 -10.32
CA GLU A 159 -1.61 -15.04 -9.21
C GLU A 159 -2.29 -14.17 -8.13
N VAL A 160 -1.75 -12.97 -7.85
CA VAL A 160 -2.36 -12.02 -6.90
C VAL A 160 -3.70 -11.51 -7.43
N GLU A 161 -3.79 -11.16 -8.72
CA GLU A 161 -5.04 -10.70 -9.35
C GLU A 161 -6.11 -11.80 -9.30
N ASP A 162 -5.77 -13.03 -9.71
CA ASP A 162 -6.68 -14.15 -9.70
C ASP A 162 -7.18 -14.48 -8.29
N TRP A 163 -6.29 -14.46 -7.29
CA TRP A 163 -6.66 -14.67 -5.90
C TRP A 163 -7.61 -13.58 -5.37
N MET A 164 -7.40 -12.31 -5.76
CA MET A 164 -8.30 -11.22 -5.42
C MET A 164 -9.68 -11.41 -6.02
N PHE A 165 -9.73 -11.76 -7.31
CA PHE A 165 -10.98 -11.97 -8.04
C PHE A 165 -11.78 -13.13 -7.43
N ASP A 166 -11.15 -14.25 -7.15
CA ASP A 166 -11.77 -15.41 -6.51
C ASP A 166 -12.36 -15.03 -5.15
N ARG A 167 -11.61 -14.27 -4.36
CA ARG A 167 -12.06 -13.86 -3.04
C ARG A 167 -13.24 -12.90 -3.10
N PHE A 168 -13.24 -11.97 -4.03
CA PHE A 168 -14.36 -11.06 -4.26
C PHE A 168 -15.62 -11.84 -4.69
N CYS A 169 -15.50 -12.73 -5.66
CA CYS A 169 -16.61 -13.55 -6.13
C CYS A 169 -17.15 -14.47 -5.03
N TYR A 170 -16.28 -15.07 -4.21
CA TYR A 170 -16.68 -15.98 -3.14
C TYR A 170 -17.43 -15.28 -2.01
N LEU A 171 -17.00 -14.07 -1.61
CA LEU A 171 -17.54 -13.39 -0.45
C LEU A 171 -18.78 -12.53 -0.76
N GLY A 172 -18.94 -12.07 -2.00
CA GLY A 172 -20.00 -11.15 -2.40
C GLY A 172 -20.06 -9.86 -1.57
N THR A 173 -18.93 -9.48 -0.96
CA THR A 173 -18.78 -8.32 -0.08
C THR A 173 -17.54 -7.55 -0.45
N THR A 174 -17.40 -6.33 0.07
CA THR A 174 -16.18 -5.54 -0.09
C THR A 174 -14.97 -6.32 0.42
N PRO A 175 -13.98 -6.62 -0.45
CA PRO A 175 -12.84 -7.45 -0.08
C PRO A 175 -11.80 -6.67 0.74
N TYR A 176 -11.90 -5.35 0.86
CA TYR A 176 -10.88 -4.48 1.42
C TYR A 176 -11.18 -4.06 2.86
N ALA A 177 -10.19 -4.22 3.73
CA ALA A 177 -10.29 -3.79 5.11
C ALA A 177 -10.44 -2.27 5.23
N GLU A 178 -9.81 -1.51 4.33
CA GLU A 178 -9.88 -0.06 4.30
C GLU A 178 -11.31 0.45 4.20
N ASP A 179 -12.17 -0.22 3.44
CA ASP A 179 -13.56 0.21 3.28
C ASP A 179 -14.34 0.09 4.62
N TYR A 180 -14.10 -0.98 5.38
CA TYR A 180 -14.64 -1.11 6.74
C TYR A 180 -14.03 -0.09 7.72
N MET A 181 -12.74 0.21 7.55
CA MET A 181 -12.04 1.20 8.37
C MET A 181 -12.59 2.61 8.12
N HIS A 182 -12.80 3.01 6.87
CA HIS A 182 -13.47 4.25 6.52
C HIS A 182 -14.87 4.32 7.11
N PHE A 183 -15.65 3.24 7.00
CA PHE A 183 -16.98 3.18 7.55
C PHE A 183 -16.98 3.42 9.08
N ILE A 184 -16.10 2.76 9.83
CA ILE A 184 -15.97 2.98 11.29
C ILE A 184 -15.57 4.42 11.59
N HIS A 185 -14.63 4.97 10.86
CA HIS A 185 -14.20 6.37 11.00
C HIS A 185 -15.39 7.32 10.88
N TYR A 186 -16.17 7.19 9.79
CA TYR A 186 -17.29 8.10 9.52
C TYR A 186 -18.48 7.89 10.42
N ILE A 187 -18.85 6.65 10.77
CA ILE A 187 -20.05 6.39 11.53
C ILE A 187 -19.88 6.60 13.05
N ALA A 188 -18.71 6.32 13.58
CA ALA A 188 -18.46 6.34 15.03
C ALA A 188 -17.39 7.38 15.45
N GLY A 189 -16.84 8.16 14.52
CA GLY A 189 -15.93 9.27 14.79
C GLY A 189 -14.59 8.86 15.39
N TYR A 190 -14.11 7.64 15.09
CA TYR A 190 -12.78 7.21 15.48
C TYR A 190 -11.71 7.80 14.55
N SER A 191 -10.53 8.16 15.08
CA SER A 191 -9.38 8.47 14.23
C SER A 191 -8.88 7.23 13.50
N TYR A 192 -8.12 7.38 12.42
CA TYR A 192 -7.59 6.21 11.69
C TYR A 192 -6.61 5.38 12.53
N ASP A 193 -5.84 5.98 13.43
CA ASP A 193 -5.02 5.25 14.41
C ASP A 193 -5.88 4.39 15.37
N GLU A 194 -7.02 4.93 15.82
CA GLU A 194 -7.99 4.16 16.63
C GLU A 194 -8.62 3.04 15.80
N VAL A 195 -9.01 3.32 14.55
CA VAL A 195 -9.63 2.33 13.65
C VAL A 195 -8.65 1.19 13.32
N GLU A 196 -7.36 1.46 13.16
CA GLU A 196 -6.36 0.41 12.97
C GLU A 196 -6.21 -0.47 14.22
N LYS A 197 -6.27 0.10 15.42
CA LYS A 197 -6.32 -0.68 16.67
C LYS A 197 -7.57 -1.55 16.74
N ILE A 198 -8.73 -1.01 16.33
CA ILE A 198 -10.00 -1.75 16.25
C ILE A 198 -9.87 -2.93 15.29
N ARG A 199 -9.35 -2.71 14.08
CA ARG A 199 -9.13 -3.75 13.09
C ARG A 199 -8.27 -4.89 13.65
N ARG A 200 -7.16 -4.55 14.30
CA ARG A 200 -6.26 -5.55 14.92
C ARG A 200 -6.95 -6.35 16.01
N THR A 201 -7.71 -5.66 16.88
CA THR A 201 -8.47 -6.33 17.95
C THR A 201 -9.47 -7.32 17.36
N ILE A 202 -10.22 -6.93 16.34
CA ILE A 202 -11.16 -7.81 15.63
C ILE A 202 -10.43 -9.03 15.03
N CYS A 203 -9.28 -8.82 14.40
CA CYS A 203 -8.49 -9.89 13.76
C CYS A 203 -7.68 -10.73 14.75
N SER A 204 -7.55 -10.32 16.03
CA SER A 204 -6.85 -11.10 17.05
C SER A 204 -7.65 -12.32 17.54
N PHE A 205 -8.95 -12.37 17.26
CA PHE A 205 -9.91 -13.38 17.75
C PHE A 205 -10.01 -13.49 19.28
N LYS A 206 -9.52 -12.51 20.04
CA LYS A 206 -9.61 -12.49 21.50
C LYS A 206 -10.98 -11.99 21.94
N LYS A 207 -11.85 -12.93 22.32
CA LYS A 207 -13.25 -12.66 22.60
C LYS A 207 -13.45 -11.51 23.60
N ASN A 208 -12.77 -11.52 24.74
CA ASN A 208 -12.96 -10.48 25.77
C ASN A 208 -12.59 -9.07 25.28
N GLU A 209 -11.54 -8.96 24.43
CA GLU A 209 -11.14 -7.69 23.85
C GLU A 209 -12.17 -7.22 22.81
N ILE A 210 -12.74 -8.16 22.04
CA ILE A 210 -13.77 -7.88 21.03
C ILE A 210 -15.07 -7.46 21.69
N ASP A 211 -15.52 -8.13 22.76
CA ASP A 211 -16.73 -7.79 23.51
C ASP A 211 -16.63 -6.38 24.13
N ALA A 212 -15.45 -6.03 24.68
CA ALA A 212 -15.20 -4.68 25.20
C ALA A 212 -15.21 -3.62 24.09
N LEU A 213 -14.65 -3.93 22.92
CA LEU A 213 -14.65 -3.07 21.75
C LEU A 213 -16.06 -2.85 21.20
N GLU A 214 -16.87 -3.92 21.12
CA GLU A 214 -18.26 -3.84 20.70
C GLU A 214 -19.05 -2.86 21.58
N ALA A 215 -18.91 -2.96 22.89
CA ALA A 215 -19.56 -2.05 23.83
C ALA A 215 -19.15 -0.58 23.60
N GLN A 216 -17.86 -0.33 23.31
CA GLN A 216 -17.38 1.02 22.99
C GLN A 216 -17.92 1.53 21.66
N PHE A 217 -17.93 0.69 20.63
CA PHE A 217 -18.45 1.02 19.31
C PHE A 217 -19.94 1.39 19.39
N ILE A 218 -20.77 0.57 20.05
CA ILE A 218 -22.19 0.81 20.24
C ILE A 218 -22.45 2.15 20.94
N LYS A 219 -21.61 2.51 21.92
CA LYS A 219 -21.71 3.78 22.65
C LYS A 219 -21.37 4.99 21.78
N ARG A 220 -20.40 4.85 20.84
CA ARG A 220 -19.98 5.93 19.93
C ARG A 220 -20.87 6.05 18.70
N CYS A 221 -21.55 4.98 18.28
CA CYS A 221 -22.48 5.05 17.15
C CYS A 221 -23.60 6.06 17.40
N PRO A 222 -24.05 6.77 16.32
CA PRO A 222 -25.13 7.75 16.42
C PRO A 222 -26.39 7.15 17.05
N GLN A 223 -27.05 7.93 17.93
CA GLN A 223 -28.23 7.44 18.67
C GLN A 223 -29.47 7.25 17.78
N TRP A 224 -29.49 7.82 16.57
CA TRP A 224 -30.57 7.59 15.61
C TRP A 224 -30.57 6.18 15.01
N ILE A 225 -29.45 5.43 15.13
CA ILE A 225 -29.39 4.01 14.82
C ILE A 225 -29.92 3.23 16.01
N ALA A 226 -30.92 2.39 15.81
CA ALA A 226 -31.49 1.58 16.90
C ALA A 226 -30.41 0.66 17.53
N CYS A 227 -30.52 0.40 18.84
CA CYS A 227 -29.52 -0.35 19.60
C CYS A 227 -29.26 -1.74 18.99
N ALA A 228 -30.31 -2.48 18.63
CA ALA A 228 -30.18 -3.78 17.98
C ALA A 228 -29.45 -3.70 16.61
N GLU A 229 -29.66 -2.62 15.86
CA GLU A 229 -28.98 -2.40 14.57
C GLU A 229 -27.50 -2.09 14.76
N ARG A 230 -27.11 -1.40 15.84
CA ARG A 230 -25.68 -1.15 16.14
C ARG A 230 -24.92 -2.44 16.43
N PHE A 231 -25.53 -3.39 17.16
CA PHE A 231 -24.95 -4.72 17.38
C PHE A 231 -24.80 -5.49 16.07
N ALA A 232 -25.85 -5.54 15.27
CA ALA A 232 -25.82 -6.20 13.96
C ALA A 232 -24.79 -5.57 13.03
N LEU A 233 -24.62 -4.25 13.08
CA LEU A 233 -23.63 -3.51 12.32
C LEU A 233 -22.22 -3.87 12.74
N PHE A 234 -21.93 -3.90 14.04
CA PHE A 234 -20.63 -4.30 14.55
C PHE A 234 -20.26 -5.73 14.13
N ASP A 235 -21.19 -6.67 14.27
CA ASP A 235 -20.98 -8.06 13.87
C ASP A 235 -20.68 -8.19 12.37
N LYS A 236 -21.40 -7.45 11.52
CA LYS A 236 -21.16 -7.40 10.07
C LYS A 236 -19.77 -6.86 9.74
N ILE A 237 -19.36 -5.75 10.38
CA ILE A 237 -18.05 -5.16 10.24
C ILE A 237 -16.96 -6.15 10.68
N ALA A 238 -17.13 -6.76 11.85
CA ALA A 238 -16.14 -7.68 12.40
C ALA A 238 -15.94 -8.91 11.51
N ARG A 239 -17.02 -9.48 10.96
CA ARG A 239 -16.93 -10.57 9.99
C ARG A 239 -16.23 -10.14 8.70
N GLY A 240 -16.62 -9.00 8.14
CA GLY A 240 -16.02 -8.48 6.91
C GLY A 240 -14.53 -8.20 7.07
N MET A 241 -14.12 -7.54 8.17
CA MET A 241 -12.70 -7.28 8.44
C MET A 241 -11.84 -8.53 8.53
N ARG A 242 -12.34 -9.60 9.18
CA ARG A 242 -11.59 -10.87 9.30
C ARG A 242 -11.34 -11.54 7.95
N MET A 243 -12.20 -11.28 6.98
CA MET A 243 -12.14 -11.88 5.64
C MET A 243 -11.54 -10.94 4.60
N SER A 244 -11.21 -9.72 4.99
CA SER A 244 -10.72 -8.69 4.08
C SER A 244 -9.23 -8.81 3.80
N ILE A 245 -8.80 -8.14 2.73
CA ILE A 245 -7.42 -8.08 2.24
C ILE A 245 -6.91 -6.64 2.23
N SER A 246 -5.63 -6.47 1.95
CA SER A 246 -4.99 -5.18 1.80
C SER A 246 -5.36 -4.53 0.47
N LYS A 247 -6.04 -3.38 0.51
CA LYS A 247 -6.34 -2.60 -0.69
C LYS A 247 -5.07 -2.01 -1.30
N ALA A 248 -4.18 -1.50 -0.46
CA ALA A 248 -2.92 -0.88 -0.91
C ALA A 248 -2.06 -1.86 -1.72
N TYR A 249 -1.89 -3.10 -1.22
CA TYR A 249 -1.15 -4.14 -1.93
C TYR A 249 -1.82 -4.51 -3.26
N CYS A 250 -3.13 -4.71 -3.24
CA CYS A 250 -3.88 -5.10 -4.41
C CYS A 250 -3.87 -4.04 -5.52
N VAL A 251 -4.09 -2.77 -5.16
CA VAL A 251 -4.05 -1.66 -6.12
C VAL A 251 -2.65 -1.55 -6.75
N SER A 252 -1.58 -1.71 -5.95
CA SER A 252 -0.22 -1.66 -6.49
C SER A 252 0.08 -2.81 -7.46
N ALA A 253 -0.34 -4.03 -7.13
CA ALA A 253 -0.17 -5.19 -8.01
C ALA A 253 -0.95 -5.02 -9.33
N MET A 254 -2.22 -4.59 -9.25
CA MET A 254 -3.03 -4.31 -10.44
C MET A 254 -2.39 -3.24 -11.33
N LYS A 255 -1.85 -2.18 -10.74
CA LYS A 255 -1.19 -1.11 -11.48
C LYS A 255 0.03 -1.59 -12.26
N ILE A 256 0.82 -2.50 -11.69
CA ILE A 256 1.92 -3.15 -12.41
C ILE A 256 1.40 -3.91 -13.63
N LEU A 257 0.35 -4.73 -13.44
CA LEU A 257 -0.23 -5.51 -14.54
C LEU A 257 -0.80 -4.62 -15.66
N GLU A 258 -1.47 -3.52 -15.30
CA GLU A 258 -1.93 -2.52 -16.27
C GLU A 258 -0.76 -1.96 -17.09
N ASN A 259 0.32 -1.53 -16.42
CA ASN A 259 1.50 -0.96 -17.07
C ASN A 259 2.20 -1.98 -17.97
N MET A 260 2.28 -3.25 -17.57
CA MET A 260 2.88 -4.32 -18.37
C MET A 260 2.04 -4.66 -19.62
N ASN A 261 0.71 -4.62 -19.52
CA ASN A 261 -0.18 -4.86 -20.66
C ASN A 261 -0.17 -3.70 -21.67
N CYS A 262 0.12 -2.48 -21.23
CA CYS A 262 0.31 -1.33 -22.14
C CYS A 262 1.60 -1.44 -22.98
N ASP A 263 2.64 -2.05 -22.40
CA ASP A 263 3.92 -2.26 -23.09
C ASP A 263 3.86 -3.39 -24.14
N SER A 264 2.96 -4.38 -23.93
CA SER A 264 2.62 -5.39 -24.92
C SER A 264 1.37 -4.93 -25.69
N ASN A 265 1.49 -4.58 -26.98
CA ASN A 265 0.38 -4.17 -27.84
C ASN A 265 -0.70 -5.26 -28.07
N GLU A 266 -0.90 -6.17 -27.15
CA GLU A 266 -1.94 -7.19 -27.14
C GLU A 266 -2.89 -6.94 -25.97
N MET A 267 -4.05 -6.36 -26.29
CA MET A 267 -5.19 -6.25 -25.39
C MET A 267 -5.85 -7.63 -25.24
N PRO A 268 -5.81 -8.32 -24.08
CA PRO A 268 -6.48 -9.60 -23.91
C PRO A 268 -7.92 -9.48 -23.39
N PHE A 269 -8.64 -8.38 -23.64
CA PHE A 269 -10.06 -8.27 -23.31
C PHE A 269 -10.90 -7.95 -24.53
N GLY A 270 -11.04 -8.94 -25.40
CA GLY A 270 -11.98 -9.00 -26.51
C GLY A 270 -12.54 -10.42 -26.60
N GLY A 271 -13.16 -10.91 -25.53
CA GLY A 271 -14.00 -12.10 -25.59
C GLY A 271 -15.29 -11.74 -26.30
N GLU A 272 -15.36 -11.98 -27.60
CA GLU A 272 -16.60 -12.02 -28.37
C GLU A 272 -17.52 -13.02 -27.68
N HIS A 273 -18.63 -12.55 -27.15
CA HIS A 273 -19.80 -13.39 -26.91
C HIS A 273 -20.36 -13.78 -28.30
N ASP A 274 -19.98 -14.92 -28.76
CA ASP A 274 -20.72 -15.60 -29.84
C ASP A 274 -22.11 -15.98 -29.31
N ASP A 275 -23.07 -15.15 -29.66
CA ASP A 275 -24.49 -15.53 -29.67
C ASP A 275 -24.67 -16.63 -30.70
N GLU A 276 -24.66 -17.90 -30.30
CA GLU A 276 -25.19 -18.97 -31.10
C GLU A 276 -26.64 -19.32 -30.68
N LYS A 277 -27.48 -19.26 -31.70
CA LYS A 277 -28.91 -19.52 -31.85
C LYS A 277 -29.48 -20.71 -31.10
#